data_69b03f936360083e9eaad83b73b01b96
#
_entry.id   69b03f936360083e9eaad83b73b01b96
#
_cell.length_a   1.000
_cell.length_b   1.000
_cell.length_c   1.000
_cell.angle_alpha   90.00
_cell.angle_beta   90.00
_cell.angle_gamma   90.00
#
_symmetry.space_group_name_H-M   'P 1'
#
loop_
_entity.id
_entity.type
_entity.pdbx_description
1 polymer ?
#
loop_
_entity_poly.entity_id
_entity_poly.type
_entity_poly.pdbx_seq_one_letter_code
_entity_poly.pdbx_strand_id
1 'polypeptide(L)'
;AEALREVIPHEPLPNAGVEFYTLEAQEDANREEAAFVAGRIGEMLNRGTLVRTKEGLRPVTPEDIVILLRSPGSLGAAFRQALEKVGIRCATGAGEDLLKTPEVATLRSILQTISNPRQDIPLLSALASPAFGFTADDLARIRSEKKDGSIYDAILASDDTKAVSFRQELEELRKKARRSSLTELMEYLLLVTNLDGVYAAQPGGDRAKENLRTFFQLAVNYEQGNLCTLEQFLEYLEAQEEKGLLR
;
A
#
# COMPACT_ATOMS: atom_id res chain seq x y z
N ALA A 1 12.35 -16.31 26.67
CA ALA A 1 11.17 -15.46 26.78
C ALA A 1 11.38 -14.52 27.96
N GLU A 2 11.70 -13.26 27.71
CA GLU A 2 11.69 -12.25 28.77
C GLU A 2 10.24 -11.97 29.15
N ALA A 3 9.93 -12.17 30.44
CA ALA A 3 8.63 -11.79 30.98
C ALA A 3 8.48 -10.27 30.88
N LEU A 4 7.36 -9.80 30.33
CA LEU A 4 6.98 -8.42 30.42
C LEU A 4 6.97 -8.02 31.89
N ARG A 5 7.89 -7.14 32.28
CA ARG A 5 7.96 -6.61 33.63
C ARG A 5 7.24 -5.27 33.65
N GLU A 6 6.40 -5.08 34.66
CA GLU A 6 5.85 -3.77 34.97
C GLU A 6 6.98 -2.82 35.34
N VAL A 7 7.21 -1.81 34.51
CA VAL A 7 8.35 -0.89 34.64
C VAL A 7 8.11 0.15 35.71
N ILE A 8 6.85 0.38 36.09
CA ILE A 8 6.43 1.38 37.09
C ILE A 8 5.34 0.74 37.95
N PRO A 9 5.56 0.53 39.28
CA PRO A 9 4.51 0.05 40.18
C PRO A 9 3.41 1.11 40.28
N HIS A 10 2.19 0.74 39.97
CA HIS A 10 1.01 1.59 40.05
C HIS A 10 -0.06 0.95 40.94
N GLU A 11 -0.83 1.76 41.62
CA GLU A 11 -2.08 1.27 42.17
C GLU A 11 -2.98 0.78 41.02
N PRO A 12 -3.57 -0.42 41.14
CA PRO A 12 -4.47 -0.93 40.11
C PRO A 12 -5.64 0.02 39.90
N LEU A 13 -6.02 0.24 38.63
CA LEU A 13 -7.25 0.98 38.33
C LEU A 13 -8.45 0.20 38.82
N PRO A 14 -9.50 0.87 39.35
CA PRO A 14 -10.75 0.21 39.62
C PRO A 14 -11.25 -0.50 38.36
N ASN A 15 -11.51 -1.81 38.44
CA ASN A 15 -11.91 -2.67 37.32
C ASN A 15 -10.85 -2.94 36.27
N ALA A 16 -9.56 -2.71 36.53
CA ALA A 16 -8.48 -3.21 35.69
C ALA A 16 -8.36 -4.72 35.90
N GLY A 17 -8.59 -5.49 34.85
CA GLY A 17 -8.52 -6.94 34.91
C GLY A 17 -8.45 -7.55 33.52
N VAL A 18 -8.18 -8.87 33.49
CA VAL A 18 -8.26 -9.66 32.26
C VAL A 18 -9.68 -10.19 32.14
N GLU A 19 -10.31 -9.90 31.03
CA GLU A 19 -11.63 -10.42 30.67
C GLU A 19 -11.49 -11.53 29.65
N PHE A 20 -12.16 -12.67 29.89
CA PHE A 20 -12.23 -13.79 28.96
C PHE A 20 -13.63 -13.91 28.39
N TYR A 21 -13.73 -14.03 27.08
CA TYR A 21 -14.97 -14.24 26.38
C TYR A 21 -14.88 -15.51 25.55
N THR A 22 -15.93 -16.33 25.59
CA THR A 22 -16.11 -17.47 24.70
C THR A 22 -17.30 -17.18 23.79
N LEU A 23 -17.10 -17.32 22.49
CA LEU A 23 -18.11 -17.09 21.47
C LEU A 23 -18.47 -18.42 20.80
N GLU A 24 -19.76 -18.71 20.71
CA GLU A 24 -20.25 -19.81 19.86
C GLU A 24 -20.56 -19.23 18.48
N ALA A 25 -19.68 -19.50 17.54
CA ALA A 25 -19.87 -19.03 16.15
C ALA A 25 -20.84 -19.95 15.40
N GLN A 26 -21.76 -19.34 14.63
CA GLN A 26 -22.79 -20.08 13.87
C GLN A 26 -22.40 -20.28 12.39
N GLU A 27 -21.76 -19.29 11.75
CA GLU A 27 -21.40 -19.34 10.33
C GLU A 27 -19.92 -19.05 10.07
N ASP A 28 -19.43 -17.87 10.44
CA ASP A 28 -18.04 -17.40 10.20
C ASP A 28 -17.44 -16.91 11.51
N ALA A 29 -16.76 -17.81 12.21
CA ALA A 29 -16.15 -17.54 13.51
C ALA A 29 -15.28 -16.26 13.52
N ASN A 30 -14.53 -16.03 12.43
CA ASN A 30 -13.62 -14.89 12.35
C ASN A 30 -14.36 -13.56 12.24
N ARG A 31 -15.47 -13.54 11.49
CA ARG A 31 -16.31 -12.33 11.37
C ARG A 31 -17.10 -12.06 12.62
N GLU A 32 -17.60 -13.10 13.26
CA GLU A 32 -18.34 -12.97 14.52
C GLU A 32 -17.45 -12.50 15.66
N GLU A 33 -16.23 -13.04 15.76
CA GLU A 33 -15.20 -12.57 16.68
C GLU A 33 -14.85 -11.11 16.43
N ALA A 34 -14.60 -10.73 15.19
CA ALA A 34 -14.29 -9.35 14.80
C ALA A 34 -15.44 -8.38 15.16
N ALA A 35 -16.69 -8.78 14.91
CA ALA A 35 -17.87 -7.98 15.26
C ALA A 35 -18.01 -7.81 16.77
N PHE A 36 -17.82 -8.87 17.55
CA PHE A 36 -17.84 -8.83 19.00
C PHE A 36 -16.77 -7.87 19.56
N VAL A 37 -15.52 -8.01 19.09
CA VAL A 37 -14.42 -7.15 19.54
C VAL A 37 -14.68 -5.69 19.17
N ALA A 38 -15.16 -5.41 17.95
CA ALA A 38 -15.52 -4.06 17.53
C ALA A 38 -16.63 -3.45 18.43
N GLY A 39 -17.66 -4.23 18.77
CA GLY A 39 -18.71 -3.83 19.69
C GLY A 39 -18.16 -3.52 21.09
N ARG A 40 -17.29 -4.39 21.61
CA ARG A 40 -16.65 -4.19 22.93
C ARG A 40 -15.79 -2.93 22.97
N ILE A 41 -15.01 -2.66 21.93
CA ILE A 41 -14.24 -1.42 21.82
C ILE A 41 -15.17 -0.21 21.78
N GLY A 42 -16.24 -0.26 20.99
CA GLY A 42 -17.24 0.80 20.94
C GLY A 42 -17.86 1.09 22.32
N GLU A 43 -18.17 0.05 23.10
CA GLU A 43 -18.65 0.22 24.47
C GLU A 43 -17.61 0.89 25.38
N MET A 44 -16.35 0.50 25.32
CA MET A 44 -15.26 1.08 26.11
C MET A 44 -15.11 2.58 25.82
N LEU A 45 -15.13 2.95 24.54
CA LEU A 45 -15.05 4.34 24.10
C LEU A 45 -16.26 5.16 24.57
N ASN A 46 -17.46 4.63 24.40
CA ASN A 46 -18.70 5.31 24.79
C ASN A 46 -18.86 5.48 26.32
N ARG A 47 -18.38 4.51 27.10
CA ARG A 47 -18.39 4.59 28.57
C ARG A 47 -17.31 5.47 29.15
N GLY A 48 -16.36 5.92 28.32
CA GLY A 48 -15.21 6.70 28.77
C GLY A 48 -14.31 5.90 29.73
N THR A 49 -14.08 4.63 29.43
CA THR A 49 -13.14 3.77 30.20
C THR A 49 -11.85 4.52 30.44
N LEU A 50 -11.35 4.54 31.68
CA LEU A 50 -10.17 5.32 32.01
C LEU A 50 -8.89 4.54 31.69
N VAL A 51 -7.93 5.22 31.08
CA VAL A 51 -6.56 4.75 30.88
C VAL A 51 -5.58 5.65 31.62
N ARG A 52 -4.47 5.05 32.07
CA ARG A 52 -3.39 5.78 32.72
C ARG A 52 -2.36 6.23 31.70
N THR A 53 -2.04 7.51 31.73
CA THR A 53 -0.97 8.11 30.93
C THR A 53 0.11 8.67 31.85
N LYS A 54 1.19 9.19 31.30
CA LYS A 54 2.23 9.91 32.08
C LYS A 54 1.69 11.17 32.76
N GLU A 55 0.62 11.73 32.22
CA GLU A 55 -0.01 12.97 32.70
C GLU A 55 -1.18 12.74 33.68
N GLY A 56 -1.57 11.45 33.88
CA GLY A 56 -2.68 11.09 34.76
C GLY A 56 -3.70 10.18 34.08
N LEU A 57 -4.91 10.15 34.64
CA LEU A 57 -6.03 9.37 34.10
C LEU A 57 -6.82 10.18 33.08
N ARG A 58 -7.12 9.57 31.93
CA ARG A 58 -8.04 10.13 30.93
C ARG A 58 -8.93 9.06 30.32
N PRO A 59 -10.04 9.44 29.69
CA PRO A 59 -10.83 8.49 28.89
C PRO A 59 -9.99 7.85 27.76
N VAL A 60 -10.27 6.57 27.49
CA VAL A 60 -9.64 5.81 26.42
C VAL A 60 -9.99 6.41 25.05
N THR A 61 -9.01 6.44 24.18
CA THR A 61 -9.19 6.81 22.77
C THR A 61 -8.85 5.60 21.87
N PRO A 62 -9.25 5.56 20.60
CA PRO A 62 -8.91 4.45 19.70
C PRO A 62 -7.40 4.17 19.63
N GLU A 63 -6.58 5.20 19.78
CA GLU A 63 -5.11 5.11 19.73
C GLU A 63 -4.50 4.34 20.91
N ASP A 64 -5.24 4.18 22.00
CA ASP A 64 -4.79 3.45 23.18
C ASP A 64 -5.09 1.94 23.09
N ILE A 65 -5.80 1.51 22.06
CA ILE A 65 -6.32 0.14 21.94
C ILE A 65 -5.52 -0.61 20.89
N VAL A 66 -5.00 -1.78 21.27
CA VAL A 66 -4.27 -2.66 20.35
C VAL A 66 -4.95 -4.02 20.29
N ILE A 67 -5.22 -4.50 19.08
CA ILE A 67 -5.74 -5.85 18.82
C ILE A 67 -4.55 -6.72 18.37
N LEU A 68 -4.28 -7.75 19.14
CA LEU A 68 -3.22 -8.72 18.82
C LEU A 68 -3.84 -9.97 18.20
N LEU A 69 -3.47 -10.29 16.97
CA LEU A 69 -3.95 -11.45 16.24
C LEU A 69 -2.80 -12.42 15.97
N ARG A 70 -3.08 -13.73 16.07
CA ARG A 70 -2.08 -14.75 15.73
C ARG A 70 -1.71 -14.73 14.24
N SER A 71 -2.66 -14.42 13.37
CA SER A 71 -2.48 -14.36 11.91
C SER A 71 -3.10 -13.05 11.36
N PRO A 72 -2.43 -11.90 11.55
CA PRO A 72 -3.00 -10.60 11.17
C PRO A 72 -3.29 -10.48 9.67
N GLY A 73 -2.51 -11.15 8.81
CA GLY A 73 -2.69 -11.13 7.36
C GLY A 73 -4.02 -11.70 6.87
N SER A 74 -4.52 -12.76 7.49
CA SER A 74 -5.79 -13.39 7.13
C SER A 74 -7.00 -12.83 7.87
N LEU A 75 -6.81 -12.46 9.14
CA LEU A 75 -7.90 -12.00 10.01
C LEU A 75 -8.07 -10.48 10.02
N GLY A 76 -7.00 -9.73 9.76
CA GLY A 76 -6.98 -8.27 9.88
C GLY A 76 -8.04 -7.56 9.03
N ALA A 77 -8.37 -8.11 7.86
CA ALA A 77 -9.42 -7.54 6.99
C ALA A 77 -10.81 -7.62 7.64
N ALA A 78 -11.15 -8.73 8.31
CA ALA A 78 -12.42 -8.90 9.01
C ALA A 78 -12.54 -7.94 10.19
N PHE A 79 -11.48 -7.80 10.99
CA PHE A 79 -11.42 -6.86 12.12
C PHE A 79 -11.51 -5.41 11.67
N ARG A 80 -10.78 -5.02 10.61
CA ARG A 80 -10.89 -3.68 10.04
C ARG A 80 -12.32 -3.37 9.60
N GLN A 81 -12.95 -4.26 8.83
CA GLN A 81 -14.31 -4.07 8.35
C GLN A 81 -15.32 -3.97 9.50
N ALA A 82 -15.15 -4.75 10.57
CA ALA A 82 -16.01 -4.70 11.73
C ALA A 82 -15.86 -3.36 12.49
N LEU A 83 -14.65 -2.87 12.66
CA LEU A 83 -14.35 -1.57 13.29
C LEU A 83 -14.90 -0.39 12.48
N GLU A 84 -14.70 -0.41 11.15
CA GLU A 84 -15.23 0.62 10.25
C GLU A 84 -16.76 0.72 10.32
N LYS A 85 -17.48 -0.41 10.44
CA LYS A 85 -18.93 -0.43 10.61
C LYS A 85 -19.42 0.29 11.87
N VAL A 86 -18.60 0.31 12.92
CA VAL A 86 -18.91 1.05 14.17
C VAL A 86 -18.22 2.42 14.22
N GLY A 87 -17.67 2.90 13.09
CA GLY A 87 -17.08 4.22 12.96
C GLY A 87 -15.68 4.36 13.54
N ILE A 88 -14.99 3.25 13.85
CA ILE A 88 -13.65 3.26 14.42
C ILE A 88 -12.63 2.98 13.32
N ARG A 89 -11.70 3.92 13.11
CA ARG A 89 -10.55 3.70 12.21
C ARG A 89 -9.48 2.90 12.92
N CYS A 90 -8.92 1.91 12.24
CA CYS A 90 -7.78 1.16 12.77
C CYS A 90 -6.60 1.20 11.80
N ALA A 91 -5.40 1.30 12.36
CA ALA A 91 -4.17 0.98 11.64
C ALA A 91 -3.91 -0.53 11.79
N THR A 92 -3.80 -1.25 10.70
CA THR A 92 -3.42 -2.66 10.75
C THR A 92 -1.90 -2.76 10.67
N GLY A 93 -1.28 -3.30 11.71
CA GLY A 93 0.18 -3.56 11.72
C GLY A 93 0.61 -4.70 10.76
N ALA A 94 -0.34 -5.52 10.30
CA ALA A 94 -0.16 -6.38 9.13
C ALA A 94 -0.56 -5.56 7.92
N GLY A 95 0.39 -4.82 7.37
CA GLY A 95 0.21 -4.09 6.14
C GLY A 95 -0.32 -5.02 5.04
N GLU A 96 -1.27 -4.54 4.25
CA GLU A 96 -1.36 -5.02 2.88
C GLU A 96 0.06 -5.03 2.35
N ASP A 97 0.42 -6.11 1.67
CA ASP A 97 1.72 -6.19 1.00
C ASP A 97 1.92 -4.88 0.21
N LEU A 98 2.86 -4.07 0.64
CA LEU A 98 3.08 -2.72 0.08
C LEU A 98 3.12 -2.75 -1.45
N LEU A 99 3.76 -3.80 -2.00
CA LEU A 99 3.92 -3.96 -3.45
C LEU A 99 2.61 -4.32 -4.17
N LYS A 100 1.58 -4.77 -3.45
CA LYS A 100 0.25 -5.11 -4.00
C LYS A 100 -0.77 -4.00 -3.86
N THR A 101 -0.44 -2.92 -3.16
CA THR A 101 -1.33 -1.76 -3.09
C THR A 101 -1.43 -1.11 -4.47
N PRO A 102 -2.62 -0.64 -4.90
CA PRO A 102 -2.85 -0.17 -6.27
C PRO A 102 -1.88 0.93 -6.72
N GLU A 103 -1.61 1.90 -5.85
CA GLU A 103 -0.72 3.02 -6.13
C GLU A 103 0.74 2.58 -6.30
N VAL A 104 1.23 1.65 -5.45
CA VAL A 104 2.59 1.13 -5.53
C VAL A 104 2.75 0.16 -6.69
N ALA A 105 1.75 -0.69 -6.94
CA ALA A 105 1.73 -1.58 -8.10
C ALA A 105 1.75 -0.78 -9.42
N THR A 106 1.03 0.35 -9.47
CA THR A 106 1.06 1.28 -10.61
C THR A 106 2.46 1.88 -10.79
N LEU A 107 3.04 2.45 -9.73
CA LEU A 107 4.37 3.06 -9.79
C LEU A 107 5.43 2.03 -10.20
N ARG A 108 5.38 0.82 -9.63
CA ARG A 108 6.25 -0.31 -10.02
C ARG A 108 6.10 -0.67 -11.50
N SER A 109 4.86 -0.76 -12.02
CA SER A 109 4.60 -1.06 -13.43
C SER A 109 5.18 0.01 -14.36
N ILE A 110 5.14 1.29 -13.97
CA ILE A 110 5.76 2.38 -14.72
C ILE A 110 7.29 2.22 -14.71
N LEU A 111 7.90 1.94 -13.56
CA LEU A 111 9.34 1.70 -13.44
C LEU A 111 9.79 0.50 -14.28
N GLN A 112 9.03 -0.61 -14.27
CA GLN A 112 9.27 -1.78 -15.12
C GLN A 112 9.18 -1.43 -16.61
N THR A 113 8.20 -0.58 -17.00
CA THR A 113 8.04 -0.10 -18.37
C THR A 113 9.20 0.79 -18.81
N ILE A 114 9.73 1.64 -17.93
CA ILE A 114 10.93 2.44 -18.19
C ILE A 114 12.14 1.54 -18.43
N SER A 115 12.33 0.53 -17.59
CA SER A 115 13.42 -0.45 -17.74
C SER A 115 13.25 -1.27 -19.03
N ASN A 116 12.11 -1.95 -19.18
CA ASN A 116 11.82 -2.79 -20.34
C ASN A 116 10.36 -2.67 -20.82
N PRO A 117 10.08 -1.84 -21.85
CA PRO A 117 8.72 -1.63 -22.35
C PRO A 117 8.16 -2.82 -23.15
N ARG A 118 8.94 -3.89 -23.39
CA ARG A 118 8.48 -5.09 -24.10
C ARG A 118 7.80 -6.12 -23.19
N GLN A 119 7.69 -5.83 -21.91
CA GLN A 119 6.90 -6.62 -20.98
C GLN A 119 5.44 -6.16 -21.03
N ASP A 120 4.58 -6.93 -21.68
CA ASP A 120 3.20 -6.52 -21.98
C ASP A 120 2.37 -6.25 -20.72
N ILE A 121 2.52 -7.06 -19.64
CA ILE A 121 1.74 -6.89 -18.42
C ILE A 121 2.06 -5.57 -17.69
N PRO A 122 3.33 -5.24 -17.37
CA PRO A 122 3.66 -3.94 -16.79
C PRO A 122 3.30 -2.77 -17.70
N LEU A 123 3.54 -2.90 -19.01
CA LEU A 123 3.21 -1.85 -19.97
C LEU A 123 1.71 -1.56 -19.99
N LEU A 124 0.84 -2.57 -20.08
CA LEU A 124 -0.60 -2.39 -20.05
C LEU A 124 -1.08 -1.79 -18.74
N SER A 125 -0.50 -2.23 -17.62
CA SER A 125 -0.80 -1.66 -16.30
C SER A 125 -0.42 -0.18 -16.22
N ALA A 126 0.76 0.18 -16.73
CA ALA A 126 1.21 1.57 -16.78
C ALA A 126 0.29 2.42 -17.68
N LEU A 127 0.00 1.96 -18.91
CA LEU A 127 -0.85 2.68 -19.86
C LEU A 127 -2.26 2.93 -19.33
N ALA A 128 -2.89 1.91 -18.71
CA ALA A 128 -4.21 2.03 -18.12
C ALA A 128 -4.25 2.85 -16.83
N SER A 129 -3.09 3.18 -16.27
CA SER A 129 -2.99 3.97 -15.03
C SER A 129 -3.44 5.41 -15.23
N PRO A 130 -3.77 6.12 -14.14
CA PRO A 130 -4.08 7.55 -14.20
C PRO A 130 -2.94 8.42 -14.76
N ALA A 131 -1.70 7.93 -14.74
CA ALA A 131 -0.54 8.64 -15.28
C ALA A 131 -0.62 8.83 -16.79
N PHE A 132 -1.07 7.81 -17.55
CA PHE A 132 -1.14 7.85 -19.01
C PHE A 132 -2.56 7.79 -19.55
N GLY A 133 -3.54 7.31 -18.79
CA GLY A 133 -4.97 7.44 -19.06
C GLY A 133 -5.48 6.74 -20.32
N PHE A 134 -4.87 5.63 -20.75
CA PHE A 134 -5.39 4.83 -21.86
C PHE A 134 -6.62 4.05 -21.42
N THR A 135 -7.66 4.14 -22.21
CA THR A 135 -8.85 3.29 -22.05
C THR A 135 -8.67 1.94 -22.73
N ALA A 136 -9.51 0.97 -22.40
CA ALA A 136 -9.54 -0.33 -23.08
C ALA A 136 -9.76 -0.17 -24.59
N ASP A 137 -10.59 0.80 -25.00
CA ASP A 137 -10.87 1.09 -26.42
C ASP A 137 -9.64 1.68 -27.13
N ASP A 138 -8.87 2.55 -26.47
CA ASP A 138 -7.62 3.09 -27.01
C ASP A 138 -6.63 1.94 -27.29
N LEU A 139 -6.45 1.06 -26.31
CA LEU A 139 -5.54 -0.09 -26.42
C LEU A 139 -6.00 -1.07 -27.49
N ALA A 140 -7.31 -1.36 -27.57
CA ALA A 140 -7.88 -2.23 -28.60
C ALA A 140 -7.68 -1.65 -30.00
N ARG A 141 -7.89 -0.33 -30.18
CA ARG A 141 -7.68 0.37 -31.45
C ARG A 141 -6.22 0.25 -31.90
N ILE A 142 -5.26 0.61 -31.02
CA ILE A 142 -3.83 0.51 -31.31
C ILE A 142 -3.42 -0.93 -31.63
N ARG A 143 -3.94 -1.93 -30.88
CA ARG A 143 -3.65 -3.32 -31.12
C ARG A 143 -4.24 -3.83 -32.44
N SER A 144 -5.39 -3.30 -32.87
CA SER A 144 -6.02 -3.69 -34.14
C SER A 144 -5.22 -3.26 -35.37
N GLU A 145 -4.45 -2.17 -35.28
CA GLU A 145 -3.57 -1.67 -36.35
C GLU A 145 -2.36 -2.59 -36.55
N LYS A 146 -1.84 -3.21 -35.48
CA LYS A 146 -0.73 -4.16 -35.52
C LYS A 146 -1.00 -5.33 -34.58
N LYS A 147 -1.40 -6.46 -35.14
CA LYS A 147 -1.81 -7.66 -34.40
C LYS A 147 -0.64 -8.52 -33.91
N ASP A 148 0.49 -8.46 -34.61
CA ASP A 148 1.68 -9.26 -34.32
C ASP A 148 2.69 -8.50 -33.45
N GLY A 149 3.49 -9.24 -32.67
CA GLY A 149 4.50 -8.69 -31.77
C GLY A 149 3.94 -8.24 -30.41
N SER A 150 4.74 -7.52 -29.63
CA SER A 150 4.35 -6.98 -28.32
C SER A 150 3.38 -5.81 -28.46
N ILE A 151 2.70 -5.45 -27.37
CA ILE A 151 1.89 -4.21 -27.32
C ILE A 151 2.76 -2.98 -27.60
N TYR A 152 4.01 -3.01 -27.15
CA TYR A 152 4.95 -1.92 -27.42
C TYR A 152 5.23 -1.75 -28.92
N ASP A 153 5.34 -2.87 -29.67
CA ASP A 153 5.50 -2.81 -31.13
C ASP A 153 4.27 -2.20 -31.83
N ALA A 154 3.08 -2.42 -31.28
CA ALA A 154 1.85 -1.77 -31.78
C ALA A 154 1.86 -0.27 -31.46
N ILE A 155 2.26 0.13 -30.26
CA ILE A 155 2.41 1.55 -29.87
C ILE A 155 3.45 2.25 -30.76
N LEU A 156 4.57 1.60 -31.10
CA LEU A 156 5.61 2.17 -31.97
C LEU A 156 5.11 2.40 -33.39
N ALA A 157 4.20 1.56 -33.87
CA ALA A 157 3.66 1.62 -35.23
C ALA A 157 2.44 2.54 -35.36
N SER A 158 1.78 2.89 -34.26
CA SER A 158 0.53 3.68 -34.26
C SER A 158 0.80 5.17 -34.39
N ASP A 159 -0.02 5.84 -35.19
CA ASP A 159 -0.07 7.31 -35.30
C ASP A 159 -1.12 7.93 -34.37
N ASP A 160 -1.74 7.13 -33.50
CA ASP A 160 -2.66 7.62 -32.47
C ASP A 160 -1.97 8.65 -31.56
N THR A 161 -2.65 9.77 -31.31
CA THR A 161 -2.09 10.90 -30.56
C THR A 161 -1.59 10.49 -29.17
N LYS A 162 -2.35 9.63 -28.46
CA LYS A 162 -1.93 9.12 -27.14
C LYS A 162 -0.69 8.24 -27.24
N ALA A 163 -0.61 7.38 -28.29
CA ALA A 163 0.54 6.52 -28.52
C ALA A 163 1.80 7.38 -28.83
N VAL A 164 1.66 8.43 -29.63
CA VAL A 164 2.75 9.36 -29.92
C VAL A 164 3.21 10.10 -28.66
N SER A 165 2.29 10.66 -27.88
CA SER A 165 2.61 11.33 -26.61
C SER A 165 3.32 10.39 -25.64
N PHE A 166 2.76 9.20 -25.44
CA PHE A 166 3.37 8.18 -24.56
C PHE A 166 4.80 7.81 -24.98
N ARG A 167 5.05 7.64 -26.29
CA ARG A 167 6.42 7.34 -26.78
C ARG A 167 7.41 8.44 -26.40
N GLN A 168 7.00 9.70 -26.55
CA GLN A 168 7.86 10.86 -26.20
C GLN A 168 8.11 10.91 -24.70
N GLU A 169 7.07 10.76 -23.89
CA GLU A 169 7.19 10.76 -22.43
C GLU A 169 8.06 9.58 -21.93
N LEU A 170 7.84 8.38 -22.46
CA LEU A 170 8.65 7.22 -22.11
C LEU A 170 10.12 7.41 -22.47
N GLU A 171 10.43 8.01 -23.64
CA GLU A 171 11.81 8.26 -24.03
C GLU A 171 12.47 9.28 -23.09
N GLU A 172 11.77 10.32 -22.65
CA GLU A 172 12.29 11.28 -21.66
C GLU A 172 12.54 10.61 -20.30
N LEU A 173 11.60 9.78 -19.83
CA LEU A 173 11.77 8.99 -18.59
C LEU A 173 12.97 8.05 -18.70
N ARG A 174 13.14 7.38 -19.83
CA ARG A 174 14.29 6.50 -20.08
C ARG A 174 15.63 7.25 -20.15
N LYS A 175 15.63 8.46 -20.73
CA LYS A 175 16.81 9.33 -20.70
C LYS A 175 17.16 9.74 -19.28
N LYS A 176 16.15 10.10 -18.48
CA LYS A 176 16.31 10.44 -17.08
C LYS A 176 16.88 9.25 -16.29
N ALA A 177 16.30 8.05 -16.46
CA ALA A 177 16.76 6.82 -15.79
C ALA A 177 18.24 6.50 -16.04
N ARG A 178 18.74 6.80 -17.25
CA ARG A 178 20.17 6.58 -17.61
C ARG A 178 21.14 7.61 -17.03
N ARG A 179 20.67 8.76 -16.58
CA ARG A 179 21.51 9.92 -16.22
C ARG A 179 21.40 10.37 -14.78
N SER A 180 20.45 9.83 -14.06
CA SER A 180 20.18 10.21 -12.68
C SER A 180 20.12 9.00 -11.76
N SER A 181 20.19 9.25 -10.47
CA SER A 181 20.00 8.24 -9.44
C SER A 181 18.56 7.70 -9.45
N LEU A 182 18.35 6.57 -8.77
CA LEU A 182 17.01 5.99 -8.61
C LEU A 182 16.06 6.97 -7.90
N THR A 183 16.53 7.61 -6.85
CA THR A 183 15.77 8.62 -6.09
C THR A 183 15.37 9.80 -6.99
N GLU A 184 16.30 10.36 -7.75
CA GLU A 184 16.02 11.46 -8.70
C GLU A 184 15.06 11.06 -9.83
N LEU A 185 15.14 9.82 -10.30
CA LEU A 185 14.19 9.28 -11.28
C LEU A 185 12.78 9.20 -10.69
N MET A 186 12.64 8.69 -9.46
CA MET A 186 11.35 8.55 -8.80
C MET A 186 10.73 9.91 -8.47
N GLU A 187 11.51 10.87 -8.00
CA GLU A 187 11.05 12.25 -7.78
C GLU A 187 10.54 12.87 -9.08
N TYR A 188 11.30 12.74 -10.16
CA TYR A 188 10.90 13.24 -11.47
C TYR A 188 9.63 12.55 -11.97
N LEU A 189 9.52 11.23 -11.81
CA LEU A 189 8.34 10.46 -12.20
C LEU A 189 7.09 10.92 -11.45
N LEU A 190 7.15 11.05 -10.13
CA LEU A 190 6.03 11.55 -9.33
C LEU A 190 5.64 12.97 -9.72
N LEU A 191 6.62 13.84 -10.01
CA LEU A 191 6.38 15.21 -10.45
C LEU A 191 5.63 15.26 -11.79
N VAL A 192 6.09 14.50 -12.80
CA VAL A 192 5.49 14.59 -14.16
C VAL A 192 4.17 13.86 -14.28
N THR A 193 3.96 12.77 -13.51
CA THR A 193 2.70 12.00 -13.54
C THR A 193 1.68 12.48 -12.52
N ASN A 194 2.08 13.28 -11.53
CA ASN A 194 1.24 13.69 -10.38
C ASN A 194 0.51 12.50 -9.73
N LEU A 195 1.15 11.34 -9.70
CA LEU A 195 0.53 10.08 -9.27
C LEU A 195 0.11 10.15 -7.80
N ASP A 196 0.92 10.77 -6.95
CA ASP A 196 0.64 11.00 -5.55
C ASP A 196 -0.60 11.89 -5.35
N GLY A 197 -0.75 12.96 -6.13
CA GLY A 197 -1.92 13.83 -6.12
C GLY A 197 -3.20 13.11 -6.58
N VAL A 198 -3.10 12.32 -7.65
CA VAL A 198 -4.23 11.56 -8.19
C VAL A 198 -4.74 10.52 -7.18
N TYR A 199 -3.86 9.76 -6.57
CA TYR A 199 -4.25 8.78 -5.55
C TYR A 199 -4.71 9.45 -4.25
N ALA A 200 -4.11 10.57 -3.85
CA ALA A 200 -4.53 11.32 -2.68
C ALA A 200 -5.98 11.85 -2.79
N ALA A 201 -6.45 12.12 -4.01
CA ALA A 201 -7.82 12.59 -4.27
C ALA A 201 -8.88 11.48 -4.20
N GLN A 202 -8.49 10.21 -4.12
CA GLN A 202 -9.40 9.07 -4.06
C GLN A 202 -9.82 8.75 -2.60
N PRO A 203 -10.93 8.00 -2.40
CA PRO A 203 -11.27 7.49 -1.08
C PRO A 203 -10.10 6.64 -0.50
N GLY A 204 -9.65 6.98 0.71
CA GLY A 204 -8.47 6.36 1.29
C GLY A 204 -7.13 6.97 0.85
N GLY A 205 -7.15 8.15 0.22
CA GLY A 205 -5.99 8.82 -0.36
C GLY A 205 -4.84 9.11 0.61
N ASP A 206 -5.14 9.37 1.88
CA ASP A 206 -4.09 9.54 2.91
C ASP A 206 -3.21 8.29 3.03
N ARG A 207 -3.85 7.10 2.97
CA ARG A 207 -3.13 5.82 3.01
C ARG A 207 -2.34 5.58 1.73
N ALA A 208 -2.92 5.85 0.56
CA ALA A 208 -2.24 5.72 -0.71
C ALA A 208 -0.98 6.60 -0.76
N LYS A 209 -1.09 7.84 -0.26
CA LYS A 209 0.05 8.77 -0.14
C LYS A 209 1.14 8.23 0.79
N GLU A 210 0.76 7.64 1.93
CA GLU A 210 1.72 7.04 2.86
C GLU A 210 2.39 5.79 2.26
N ASN A 211 1.67 4.96 1.51
CA ASN A 211 2.21 3.82 0.81
C ASN A 211 3.23 4.24 -0.27
N LEU A 212 2.91 5.26 -1.07
CA LEU A 212 3.86 5.82 -2.05
C LEU A 212 5.11 6.38 -1.38
N ARG A 213 4.94 7.07 -0.25
CA ARG A 213 6.06 7.60 0.54
C ARG A 213 6.93 6.48 1.12
N THR A 214 6.32 5.41 1.63
CA THR A 214 7.02 4.23 2.14
C THR A 214 7.80 3.53 1.03
N PHE A 215 7.21 3.39 -0.15
CA PHE A 215 7.89 2.83 -1.32
C PHE A 215 9.05 3.70 -1.79
N PHE A 216 8.88 5.02 -1.80
CA PHE A 216 9.95 5.97 -2.08
C PHE A 216 11.10 5.84 -1.08
N GLN A 217 10.79 5.76 0.23
CA GLN A 217 11.81 5.58 1.27
C GLN A 217 12.55 4.25 1.13
N LEU A 218 11.87 3.19 0.68
CA LEU A 218 12.50 1.91 0.36
C LEU A 218 13.56 2.06 -0.76
N ALA A 219 13.25 2.82 -1.81
CA ALA A 219 14.19 3.11 -2.89
C ALA A 219 15.39 3.93 -2.41
N VAL A 220 15.16 4.97 -1.60
CA VAL A 220 16.22 5.79 -0.99
C VAL A 220 17.15 4.91 -0.12
N ASN A 221 16.59 4.06 0.73
CA ASN A 221 17.38 3.17 1.59
C ASN A 221 18.18 2.16 0.78
N TYR A 222 17.62 1.64 -0.31
CA TYR A 222 18.31 0.73 -1.20
C TYR A 222 19.49 1.42 -1.91
N GLU A 223 19.30 2.65 -2.39
CA GLU A 223 20.34 3.44 -3.06
C GLU A 223 21.48 3.83 -2.12
N GLN A 224 21.20 4.18 -0.86
CA GLN A 224 22.25 4.53 0.12
C GLN A 224 23.24 3.38 0.40
N GLY A 225 22.80 2.15 0.25
CA GLY A 225 23.64 0.96 0.46
C GLY A 225 24.38 0.47 -0.79
N ASN A 226 24.01 0.95 -2.01
CA ASN A 226 24.45 0.38 -3.26
C ASN A 226 24.56 1.43 -4.37
N LEU A 227 25.57 1.30 -5.23
CA LEU A 227 25.51 1.93 -6.56
C LEU A 227 24.54 1.07 -7.39
N CYS A 228 23.29 1.50 -7.49
CA CYS A 228 22.26 0.68 -8.11
C CYS A 228 21.70 1.29 -9.40
N THR A 229 21.35 0.41 -10.33
CA THR A 229 20.54 0.76 -11.49
C THR A 229 19.05 0.50 -11.19
N LEU A 230 18.17 1.04 -12.03
CA LEU A 230 16.73 0.76 -11.95
C LEU A 230 16.47 -0.75 -12.03
N GLU A 231 17.16 -1.47 -12.90
CA GLU A 231 17.02 -2.92 -13.09
C GLU A 231 17.33 -3.67 -11.79
N GLN A 232 18.44 -3.34 -11.14
CA GLN A 232 18.84 -3.97 -9.88
C GLN A 232 17.84 -3.71 -8.75
N PHE A 233 17.24 -2.52 -8.70
CA PHE A 233 16.18 -2.23 -7.75
C PHE A 233 14.92 -3.06 -8.02
N LEU A 234 14.52 -3.21 -9.29
CA LEU A 234 13.39 -4.06 -9.66
C LEU A 234 13.61 -5.54 -9.30
N GLU A 235 14.80 -6.07 -9.57
CA GLU A 235 15.20 -7.42 -9.14
C GLU A 235 15.17 -7.58 -7.61
N TYR A 236 15.63 -6.56 -6.88
CA TYR A 236 15.51 -6.54 -5.42
C TYR A 236 14.06 -6.62 -4.96
N LEU A 237 13.14 -5.84 -5.57
CA LEU A 237 11.71 -5.87 -5.22
C LEU A 237 11.11 -7.26 -5.48
N GLU A 238 11.43 -7.91 -6.58
CA GLU A 238 10.98 -9.26 -6.92
C GLU A 238 11.45 -10.28 -5.88
N ALA A 239 12.73 -10.22 -5.49
CA ALA A 239 13.29 -11.08 -4.46
C ALA A 239 12.66 -10.86 -3.06
N GLN A 240 12.26 -9.62 -2.74
CA GLN A 240 11.56 -9.31 -1.48
C GLN A 240 10.12 -9.82 -1.49
N GLU A 241 9.43 -9.71 -2.63
CA GLU A 241 8.06 -10.20 -2.81
C GLU A 241 8.00 -11.72 -2.65
N GLU A 242 8.93 -12.47 -3.28
CA GLU A 242 9.04 -13.93 -3.14
C GLU A 242 9.27 -14.37 -1.69
N LYS A 243 10.03 -13.61 -0.93
CA LYS A 243 10.30 -13.87 0.51
C LYS A 243 9.18 -13.41 1.43
N GLY A 244 8.21 -12.66 0.94
CA GLY A 244 7.12 -12.09 1.73
C GLY A 244 7.58 -11.10 2.81
N LEU A 245 8.70 -10.39 2.58
CA LEU A 245 9.35 -9.51 3.56
C LEU A 245 8.84 -8.05 3.53
N LEU A 246 8.13 -7.63 2.50
CA LEU A 246 7.57 -6.28 2.35
C LEU A 246 6.07 -6.25 2.74
N ARG A 247 5.79 -6.72 3.94
CA ARG A 247 4.45 -6.67 4.54
C ARG A 247 4.30 -5.52 5.52
#